data_336342ea250828691ad56c174710d6cc
#
_entry.id   336342ea250828691ad56c174710d6cc
#
_cell.length_a   1.000
_cell.length_b   1.000
_cell.length_c   1.000
_cell.angle_alpha   90.00
_cell.angle_beta   90.00
_cell.angle_gamma   90.00
#
_symmetry.space_group_name_H-M   'P 1'
#
loop_
_entity.id
_entity.type
_entity.pdbx_description
1 polymer ?
#
loop_
_entity_poly.entity_id
_entity_poly.type
_entity_poly.pdbx_seq_one_letter_code
_entity_poly.pdbx_strand_id
1 'polypeptide(L)'
;YSQMILFDIDSTLLIGSQTHKEAFQASMQEHFQVEGDMRGIPVHGRTDPNIAREFLKVHGVEQSLVEAGLPDFLDGIVRHFLRIGPDPKSRLMPESQQCVQYLHQKGILLGLVTGNLEPIGWQKLMKHKLDTYFTFGFFSSDDSERPRMVKLALEHAHQQYNISPNNVLLVGDSIYDVEAALVNKIEVLAVCTGKNTATELKTQGALNIEPNLSTEIFDSLLEKIG
;
A
#
# COMPACT_ATOMS: atom_id res chain seq x y z
N TYR A 1 -16.17 17.22 -0.96
CA TYR A 1 -14.98 16.89 -1.74
C TYR A 1 -15.35 16.77 -3.22
N SER A 2 -14.51 17.32 -4.10
CA SER A 2 -14.66 17.19 -5.56
C SER A 2 -13.65 16.23 -6.17
N GLN A 3 -12.53 16.01 -5.48
CA GLN A 3 -11.40 15.20 -5.92
C GLN A 3 -10.90 14.32 -4.80
N MET A 4 -10.27 13.20 -5.17
CA MET A 4 -9.69 12.24 -4.22
C MET A 4 -8.30 11.81 -4.66
N ILE A 5 -7.42 11.62 -3.67
CA ILE A 5 -6.12 10.97 -3.89
C ILE A 5 -6.04 9.73 -3.00
N LEU A 6 -5.71 8.61 -3.62
CA LEU A 6 -5.41 7.35 -2.96
C LEU A 6 -3.89 7.18 -2.86
N PHE A 7 -3.39 6.84 -1.68
CA PHE A 7 -1.96 6.62 -1.45
C PHE A 7 -1.66 5.17 -1.07
N ASP A 8 -0.59 4.62 -1.62
CA ASP A 8 0.11 3.50 -0.99
C ASP A 8 0.92 4.01 0.22
N ILE A 9 1.37 3.10 1.08
CA ILE A 9 2.11 3.42 2.31
C ILE A 9 3.61 3.19 2.13
N ASP A 10 4.03 1.93 2.00
CA ASP A 10 5.43 1.54 2.02
C ASP A 10 6.17 2.03 0.78
N SER A 11 7.29 2.70 0.98
CA SER A 11 8.11 3.35 -0.06
C SER A 11 7.43 4.50 -0.81
N THR A 12 6.20 4.84 -0.47
CA THR A 12 5.47 6.01 -0.99
C THR A 12 5.38 7.11 0.06
N LEU A 13 4.86 6.81 1.24
CA LEU A 13 4.74 7.74 2.36
C LEU A 13 5.84 7.57 3.40
N LEU A 14 6.25 6.33 3.66
CA LEU A 14 7.26 5.98 4.67
C LEU A 14 8.04 4.73 4.28
N ILE A 15 9.16 4.50 4.95
CA ILE A 15 9.94 3.26 4.88
C ILE A 15 10.21 2.74 6.29
N GLY A 16 10.46 1.43 6.39
CA GLY A 16 10.74 0.71 7.63
C GLY A 16 9.78 -0.47 7.79
N SER A 17 10.27 -1.66 7.47
CA SER A 17 9.48 -2.88 7.45
C SER A 17 10.09 -4.04 8.23
N GLN A 18 11.13 -3.79 9.05
CA GLN A 18 11.82 -4.86 9.76
C GLN A 18 10.89 -5.60 10.72
N THR A 19 10.12 -4.89 11.52
CA THR A 19 9.16 -5.50 12.45
C THR A 19 8.02 -6.22 11.76
N HIS A 20 7.62 -5.77 10.57
CA HIS A 20 6.64 -6.46 9.74
C HIS A 20 7.17 -7.82 9.25
N LYS A 21 8.44 -7.87 8.80
CA LYS A 21 9.12 -9.12 8.44
C LYS A 21 9.27 -10.07 9.63
N GLU A 22 9.63 -9.55 10.79
CA GLU A 22 9.70 -10.33 12.03
C GLU A 22 8.34 -10.93 12.41
N ALA A 23 7.25 -10.18 12.24
CA ALA A 23 5.90 -10.66 12.47
C ALA A 23 5.51 -11.79 11.49
N PHE A 24 5.89 -11.67 10.20
CA PHE A 24 5.74 -12.74 9.22
C PHE A 24 6.46 -14.02 9.66
N GLN A 25 7.72 -13.92 10.02
CA GLN A 25 8.54 -15.06 10.45
C GLN A 25 7.99 -15.71 11.72
N ALA A 26 7.55 -14.91 12.69
CA ALA A 26 6.96 -15.42 13.92
C ALA A 26 5.65 -16.17 13.67
N SER A 27 4.77 -15.64 12.81
CA SER A 27 3.53 -16.31 12.43
C SER A 27 3.78 -17.58 11.62
N MET A 28 4.82 -17.58 10.76
CA MET A 28 5.24 -18.75 10.01
C MET A 28 5.65 -19.89 10.93
N GLN A 29 6.50 -19.60 11.91
CA GLN A 29 6.93 -20.58 12.90
C GLN A 29 5.75 -21.11 13.71
N GLU A 30 4.83 -20.23 14.11
CA GLU A 30 3.67 -20.59 14.93
C GLU A 30 2.70 -21.54 14.19
N HIS A 31 2.35 -21.21 12.93
CA HIS A 31 1.27 -21.91 12.24
C HIS A 31 1.73 -23.06 11.33
N PHE A 32 2.95 -22.99 10.80
CA PHE A 32 3.46 -23.98 9.85
C PHE A 32 4.73 -24.70 10.32
N GLN A 33 5.27 -24.35 11.49
CA GLN A 33 6.53 -24.88 12.04
C GLN A 33 7.70 -24.77 11.04
N VAL A 34 7.65 -23.75 10.18
CA VAL A 34 8.69 -23.46 9.19
C VAL A 34 9.55 -22.32 9.71
N GLU A 35 10.85 -22.58 9.83
CA GLU A 35 11.86 -21.55 10.03
C GLU A 35 12.33 -21.07 8.65
N GLY A 36 12.23 -19.78 8.44
CA GLY A 36 12.63 -19.19 7.17
C GLY A 36 12.82 -17.70 7.28
N ASP A 37 13.63 -17.16 6.40
CA ASP A 37 13.76 -15.70 6.28
C ASP A 37 13.07 -15.20 4.99
N MET A 38 12.89 -13.90 4.93
CA MET A 38 12.24 -13.25 3.80
C MET A 38 13.20 -12.98 2.62
N ARG A 39 14.46 -13.43 2.70
CA ARG A 39 15.43 -13.20 1.63
C ARG A 39 15.00 -13.95 0.35
N GLY A 40 15.04 -13.24 -0.75
CA GLY A 40 14.62 -13.77 -2.05
C GLY A 40 13.10 -13.83 -2.26
N ILE A 41 12.30 -13.51 -1.27
CA ILE A 41 10.85 -13.40 -1.44
C ILE A 41 10.51 -12.00 -2.00
N PRO A 42 9.83 -11.93 -3.14
CA PRO A 42 9.43 -10.63 -3.70
C PRO A 42 8.30 -10.02 -2.85
N VAL A 43 8.61 -8.96 -2.12
CA VAL A 43 7.65 -8.29 -1.22
C VAL A 43 7.22 -6.93 -1.73
N HIS A 44 8.04 -6.28 -2.56
CA HIS A 44 7.82 -4.90 -2.98
C HIS A 44 6.52 -4.73 -3.78
N GLY A 45 5.65 -3.84 -3.34
CA GLY A 45 4.37 -3.53 -3.98
C GLY A 45 3.32 -4.63 -3.91
N ARG A 46 3.61 -5.77 -3.26
CA ARG A 46 2.70 -6.91 -3.16
C ARG A 46 1.86 -6.85 -1.88
N THR A 47 0.77 -7.59 -1.89
CA THR A 47 -0.12 -7.71 -0.74
C THR A 47 0.38 -8.76 0.26
N ASP A 48 0.11 -8.58 1.55
CA ASP A 48 0.54 -9.53 2.58
C ASP A 48 0.03 -10.96 2.31
N PRO A 49 -1.21 -11.21 1.89
CA PRO A 49 -1.65 -12.57 1.54
C PRO A 49 -0.85 -13.18 0.38
N ASN A 50 -0.52 -12.41 -0.65
CA ASN A 50 0.25 -12.92 -1.80
C ASN A 50 1.73 -13.15 -1.44
N ILE A 51 2.29 -12.32 -0.57
CA ILE A 51 3.63 -12.53 0.01
C ILE A 51 3.61 -13.82 0.84
N ALA A 52 2.59 -14.01 1.67
CA ALA A 52 2.42 -15.22 2.50
C ALA A 52 2.36 -16.49 1.65
N ARG A 53 1.55 -16.51 0.59
CA ARG A 53 1.46 -17.65 -0.33
C ARG A 53 2.81 -17.99 -0.96
N GLU A 54 3.53 -16.98 -1.45
CA GLU A 54 4.84 -17.18 -2.06
C GLU A 54 5.88 -17.69 -1.05
N PHE A 55 5.89 -17.11 0.14
CA PHE A 55 6.79 -17.53 1.22
C PHE A 55 6.56 -18.99 1.61
N LEU A 56 5.32 -19.39 1.84
CA LEU A 56 4.95 -20.75 2.20
C LEU A 56 5.29 -21.75 1.08
N LYS A 57 5.03 -21.38 -0.17
CA LYS A 57 5.36 -22.17 -1.35
C LYS A 57 6.87 -22.41 -1.47
N VAL A 58 7.69 -21.37 -1.32
CA VAL A 58 9.16 -21.45 -1.39
C VAL A 58 9.71 -22.36 -0.29
N HIS A 59 9.06 -22.40 0.88
CA HIS A 59 9.44 -23.28 2.00
C HIS A 59 8.78 -24.67 1.97
N GLY A 60 8.18 -25.03 0.82
CA GLY A 60 7.71 -26.41 0.58
C GLY A 60 6.38 -26.77 1.25
N VAL A 61 5.60 -25.77 1.69
CA VAL A 61 4.26 -26.03 2.23
C VAL A 61 3.29 -26.31 1.08
N GLU A 62 2.54 -27.42 1.19
CA GLU A 62 1.57 -27.82 0.18
C GLU A 62 0.46 -26.77 0.03
N GLN A 63 0.05 -26.48 -1.21
CA GLN A 63 -0.92 -25.42 -1.51
C GLN A 63 -2.25 -25.56 -0.75
N SER A 64 -2.74 -26.79 -0.59
CA SER A 64 -3.98 -27.04 0.18
C SER A 64 -3.86 -26.61 1.64
N LEU A 65 -2.68 -26.84 2.25
CA LEU A 65 -2.38 -26.43 3.62
C LEU A 65 -2.18 -24.91 3.72
N VAL A 66 -1.60 -24.31 2.68
CA VAL A 66 -1.45 -22.84 2.60
C VAL A 66 -2.82 -22.17 2.64
N GLU A 67 -3.74 -22.56 1.75
CA GLU A 67 -5.05 -21.91 1.67
C GLU A 67 -5.90 -22.19 2.93
N ALA A 68 -5.83 -23.39 3.49
CA ALA A 68 -6.52 -23.73 4.73
C ALA A 68 -6.01 -22.95 5.95
N GLY A 69 -4.68 -22.73 6.05
CA GLY A 69 -4.04 -22.06 7.19
C GLY A 69 -3.87 -20.54 7.00
N LEU A 70 -4.13 -19.99 5.81
CA LEU A 70 -3.85 -18.60 5.49
C LEU A 70 -4.58 -17.61 6.42
N PRO A 71 -5.88 -17.74 6.75
CA PRO A 71 -6.54 -16.81 7.66
C PRO A 71 -5.87 -16.72 9.02
N ASP A 72 -5.58 -17.85 9.66
CA ASP A 72 -4.92 -17.90 10.97
C ASP A 72 -3.49 -17.35 10.91
N PHE A 73 -2.79 -17.62 9.80
CA PHE A 73 -1.46 -17.08 9.55
C PHE A 73 -1.47 -15.55 9.43
N LEU A 74 -2.42 -14.98 8.71
CA LEU A 74 -2.55 -13.52 8.57
C LEU A 74 -2.92 -12.86 9.90
N ASP A 75 -3.84 -13.45 10.65
CA ASP A 75 -4.18 -13.00 12.02
C ASP A 75 -2.96 -13.07 12.94
N GLY A 76 -2.14 -14.10 12.80
CA GLY A 76 -0.88 -14.24 13.51
C GLY A 76 0.11 -13.11 13.18
N ILE A 77 0.25 -12.73 11.92
CA ILE A 77 1.09 -11.60 11.52
C ILE A 77 0.63 -10.31 12.22
N VAL A 78 -0.66 -10.02 12.20
CA VAL A 78 -1.21 -8.84 12.89
C VAL A 78 -0.91 -8.89 14.38
N ARG A 79 -1.19 -10.00 15.05
CA ARG A 79 -0.98 -10.17 16.48
C ARG A 79 0.49 -10.00 16.86
N HIS A 80 1.40 -10.61 16.13
CA HIS A 80 2.84 -10.45 16.36
C HIS A 80 3.30 -9.01 16.10
N PHE A 81 2.85 -8.39 15.01
CA PHE A 81 3.19 -7.01 14.71
C PHE A 81 2.71 -6.03 15.80
N LEU A 82 1.47 -6.15 16.24
CA LEU A 82 0.93 -5.29 17.32
C LEU A 82 1.69 -5.45 18.64
N ARG A 83 2.20 -6.65 18.91
CA ARG A 83 3.04 -6.91 20.07
C ARG A 83 4.43 -6.29 19.96
N ILE A 84 5.07 -6.37 18.80
CA ILE A 84 6.41 -5.84 18.54
C ILE A 84 6.35 -4.31 18.38
N GLY A 85 5.33 -3.82 17.72
CA GLY A 85 5.15 -2.41 17.34
C GLY A 85 5.79 -2.06 16.00
N PRO A 86 5.55 -0.83 15.51
CA PRO A 86 6.15 -0.34 14.27
C PRO A 86 7.67 -0.27 14.35
N ASP A 87 8.34 -0.44 13.22
CA ASP A 87 9.80 -0.40 13.10
C ASP A 87 10.36 0.89 13.74
N PRO A 88 11.25 0.78 14.76
CA PRO A 88 11.88 1.94 15.39
C PRO A 88 12.67 2.81 14.40
N LYS A 89 13.20 2.19 13.33
CA LYS A 89 13.96 2.85 12.26
C LYS A 89 13.09 3.38 11.13
N SER A 90 11.77 3.22 11.22
CA SER A 90 10.83 3.76 10.24
C SER A 90 10.98 5.28 10.14
N ARG A 91 10.98 5.77 8.91
CA ARG A 91 11.07 7.20 8.59
C ARG A 91 10.14 7.56 7.45
N LEU A 92 9.73 8.81 7.42
CA LEU A 92 8.95 9.37 6.31
C LEU A 92 9.79 9.42 5.03
N MET A 93 9.13 9.24 3.90
CA MET A 93 9.71 9.58 2.60
C MET A 93 9.86 11.10 2.48
N PRO A 94 10.85 11.58 1.72
CA PRO A 94 11.01 13.02 1.50
C PRO A 94 9.71 13.68 1.05
N GLU A 95 9.38 14.80 1.66
CA GLU A 95 8.18 15.63 1.39
C GLU A 95 6.82 14.96 1.57
N SER A 96 6.74 13.69 1.94
CA SER A 96 5.47 12.98 2.08
C SER A 96 4.50 13.65 3.07
N GLN A 97 5.01 14.07 4.23
CA GLN A 97 4.20 14.76 5.23
C GLN A 97 3.71 16.12 4.73
N GLN A 98 4.59 16.89 4.10
CA GLN A 98 4.24 18.22 3.54
C GLN A 98 3.16 18.07 2.46
N CYS A 99 3.30 17.08 1.57
CA CYS A 99 2.33 16.82 0.52
C CYS A 99 0.95 16.41 1.08
N VAL A 100 0.93 15.50 2.05
CA VAL A 100 -0.32 15.05 2.69
C VAL A 100 -1.02 16.24 3.38
N GLN A 101 -0.28 17.05 4.14
CA GLN A 101 -0.80 18.24 4.80
C GLN A 101 -1.34 19.27 3.79
N TYR A 102 -0.59 19.53 2.74
CA TYR A 102 -0.97 20.43 1.67
C TYR A 102 -2.28 20.03 0.98
N LEU A 103 -2.39 18.77 0.60
CA LEU A 103 -3.60 18.24 -0.03
C LEU A 103 -4.82 18.29 0.90
N HIS A 104 -4.61 17.96 2.19
CA HIS A 104 -5.66 18.06 3.20
C HIS A 104 -6.15 19.52 3.36
N GLN A 105 -5.22 20.49 3.42
CA GLN A 105 -5.56 21.92 3.47
C GLN A 105 -6.32 22.40 2.24
N LYS A 106 -6.06 21.84 1.07
CA LYS A 106 -6.82 22.09 -0.16
C LYS A 106 -8.22 21.46 -0.19
N GLY A 107 -8.59 20.70 0.83
CA GLY A 107 -9.87 20.02 0.89
C GLY A 107 -9.98 18.82 -0.05
N ILE A 108 -8.86 18.20 -0.41
CA ILE A 108 -8.82 16.96 -1.18
C ILE A 108 -9.14 15.79 -0.26
N LEU A 109 -10.01 14.89 -0.68
CA LEU A 109 -10.27 13.65 0.05
C LEU A 109 -9.06 12.73 -0.05
N LEU A 110 -8.52 12.30 1.09
CA LEU A 110 -7.37 11.39 1.13
C LEU A 110 -7.81 10.01 1.61
N GLY A 111 -7.44 9.00 0.84
CA GLY A 111 -7.67 7.59 1.15
C GLY A 111 -6.41 6.76 0.95
N LEU A 112 -6.44 5.53 1.42
CA LEU A 112 -5.34 4.57 1.32
C LEU A 112 -5.73 3.38 0.45
N VAL A 113 -4.77 2.89 -0.34
CA VAL A 113 -4.81 1.56 -0.96
C VAL A 113 -3.43 0.94 -0.78
N THR A 114 -3.33 -0.10 0.02
CA THR A 114 -2.05 -0.67 0.42
C THR A 114 -2.07 -2.18 0.54
N GLY A 115 -0.95 -2.81 0.25
CA GLY A 115 -0.75 -4.26 0.45
C GLY A 115 -0.63 -4.69 1.91
N ASN A 116 -0.57 -3.77 2.86
CA ASN A 116 -0.58 -4.09 4.28
C ASN A 116 -1.94 -4.66 4.73
N LEU A 117 -1.93 -5.52 5.75
CA LEU A 117 -3.10 -5.80 6.55
C LEU A 117 -3.53 -4.54 7.32
N GLU A 118 -4.84 -4.32 7.48
CA GLU A 118 -5.38 -3.06 7.98
C GLU A 118 -4.76 -2.58 9.31
N PRO A 119 -4.70 -3.40 10.39
CA PRO A 119 -4.12 -2.93 11.65
C PRO A 119 -2.65 -2.52 11.51
N ILE A 120 -1.90 -3.18 10.63
CA ILE A 120 -0.48 -2.88 10.38
C ILE A 120 -0.33 -1.56 9.64
N GLY A 121 -1.12 -1.35 8.60
CA GLY A 121 -1.09 -0.10 7.83
C GLY A 121 -1.37 1.12 8.70
N TRP A 122 -2.42 1.07 9.53
CA TRP A 122 -2.75 2.16 10.46
C TRP A 122 -1.65 2.39 11.50
N GLN A 123 -1.07 1.34 12.10
CA GLN A 123 0.00 1.49 13.09
C GLN A 123 1.26 2.15 12.49
N LYS A 124 1.60 1.82 11.25
CA LYS A 124 2.70 2.48 10.53
C LYS A 124 2.46 3.97 10.37
N LEU A 125 1.25 4.38 9.99
CA LEU A 125 0.89 5.80 9.84
C LEU A 125 0.83 6.53 11.19
N MET A 126 0.24 5.92 12.21
CA MET A 126 0.11 6.49 13.56
C MET A 126 1.48 6.84 14.15
N LYS A 127 2.50 6.02 13.93
CA LYS A 127 3.87 6.31 14.37
C LYS A 127 4.36 7.66 13.87
N HIS A 128 3.96 8.06 12.68
CA HIS A 128 4.36 9.31 12.03
C HIS A 128 3.28 10.40 12.07
N LYS A 129 2.17 10.17 12.79
CA LYS A 129 1.04 11.09 12.91
C LYS A 129 0.44 11.47 11.54
N LEU A 130 0.43 10.54 10.61
CA LEU A 130 -0.19 10.70 9.29
C LEU A 130 -1.61 10.14 9.23
N ASP A 131 -1.99 9.25 10.14
CA ASP A 131 -3.28 8.56 10.16
C ASP A 131 -4.48 9.51 10.14
N THR A 132 -4.39 10.64 10.82
CA THR A 132 -5.48 11.61 10.95
C THR A 132 -5.84 12.34 9.65
N TYR A 133 -4.99 12.29 8.63
CA TYR A 133 -5.24 12.92 7.33
C TYR A 133 -6.06 12.04 6.39
N PHE A 134 -6.10 10.73 6.62
CA PHE A 134 -6.78 9.77 5.77
C PHE A 134 -8.16 9.43 6.32
N THR A 135 -9.16 9.62 5.48
CA THR A 135 -10.57 9.42 5.88
C THR A 135 -10.96 7.95 5.87
N PHE A 136 -10.36 7.16 5.01
CA PHE A 136 -10.59 5.71 4.88
C PHE A 136 -9.39 5.02 4.25
N GLY A 137 -9.39 3.69 4.27
CA GLY A 137 -8.39 2.88 3.57
C GLY A 137 -8.97 1.54 3.13
N PHE A 138 -8.43 1.02 2.05
CA PHE A 138 -8.61 -0.35 1.61
C PHE A 138 -7.27 -1.08 1.68
N PHE A 139 -7.29 -2.20 2.35
CA PHE A 139 -6.11 -2.95 2.76
C PHE A 139 -6.16 -4.36 2.18
N SER A 140 -5.06 -5.11 2.29
CA SER A 140 -5.06 -6.51 1.89
C SER A 140 -5.98 -7.39 2.75
N SER A 141 -6.50 -6.87 3.86
CA SER A 141 -7.60 -7.47 4.62
C SER A 141 -8.93 -7.46 3.86
N ASP A 142 -9.12 -6.50 2.95
CA ASP A 142 -10.36 -6.36 2.15
C ASP A 142 -10.31 -7.21 0.88
N ASP A 143 -9.14 -7.23 0.20
CA ASP A 143 -8.91 -8.09 -0.97
C ASP A 143 -7.39 -8.32 -1.15
N SER A 144 -7.01 -9.50 -1.62
CA SER A 144 -5.61 -9.82 -1.89
C SER A 144 -5.07 -9.20 -3.18
N GLU A 145 -5.94 -8.68 -4.05
CA GLU A 145 -5.60 -8.12 -5.34
C GLU A 145 -5.72 -6.60 -5.36
N ARG A 146 -4.62 -5.89 -5.59
CA ARG A 146 -4.57 -4.42 -5.56
C ARG A 146 -5.57 -3.75 -6.51
N PRO A 147 -5.78 -4.21 -7.76
CA PRO A 147 -6.81 -3.63 -8.62
C PRO A 147 -8.22 -3.70 -8.05
N ARG A 148 -8.56 -4.75 -7.29
CA ARG A 148 -9.85 -4.87 -6.61
C ARG A 148 -9.96 -3.93 -5.42
N MET A 149 -8.89 -3.76 -4.65
CA MET A 149 -8.87 -2.75 -3.56
C MET A 149 -9.12 -1.34 -4.10
N VAL A 150 -8.49 -0.98 -5.23
CA VAL A 150 -8.75 0.31 -5.90
C VAL A 150 -10.20 0.41 -6.33
N LYS A 151 -10.78 -0.64 -6.91
CA LYS A 151 -12.20 -0.66 -7.28
C LYS A 151 -13.10 -0.42 -6.07
N LEU A 152 -12.86 -1.09 -4.94
CA LEU A 152 -13.60 -0.88 -3.70
C LEU A 152 -13.47 0.56 -3.19
N ALA A 153 -12.29 1.16 -3.29
CA ALA A 153 -12.06 2.55 -2.92
C ALA A 153 -12.85 3.53 -3.82
N LEU A 154 -12.93 3.26 -5.12
CA LEU A 154 -13.72 4.07 -6.06
C LEU A 154 -15.22 3.94 -5.81
N GLU A 155 -15.72 2.73 -5.54
CA GLU A 155 -17.12 2.50 -5.18
C GLU A 155 -17.48 3.22 -3.88
N HIS A 156 -16.62 3.15 -2.87
CA HIS A 156 -16.78 3.88 -1.61
C HIS A 156 -16.80 5.40 -1.83
N ALA A 157 -15.86 5.93 -2.61
CA ALA A 157 -15.79 7.36 -2.92
C ALA A 157 -17.04 7.86 -3.66
N HIS A 158 -17.55 7.08 -4.60
CA HIS A 158 -18.78 7.41 -5.32
C HIS A 158 -20.00 7.39 -4.39
N GLN A 159 -20.16 6.34 -3.59
CA GLN A 159 -21.31 6.18 -2.70
C GLN A 159 -21.36 7.20 -1.58
N GLN A 160 -20.22 7.49 -0.95
CA GLN A 160 -20.16 8.35 0.24
C GLN A 160 -19.94 9.83 -0.08
N TYR A 161 -19.25 10.14 -1.17
CA TYR A 161 -18.80 11.51 -1.49
C TYR A 161 -19.20 11.97 -2.89
N ASN A 162 -19.86 11.12 -3.68
CA ASN A 162 -20.24 11.41 -5.08
C ASN A 162 -19.04 11.79 -5.98
N ILE A 163 -17.87 11.20 -5.71
CA ILE A 163 -16.66 11.42 -6.50
C ILE A 163 -16.64 10.40 -7.64
N SER A 164 -16.43 10.86 -8.87
CA SER A 164 -16.29 10.00 -10.04
C SER A 164 -14.84 9.52 -10.21
N PRO A 165 -14.61 8.37 -10.88
CA PRO A 165 -13.25 7.87 -11.12
C PRO A 165 -12.33 8.86 -11.85
N ASN A 166 -12.87 9.73 -12.72
CA ASN A 166 -12.09 10.74 -13.41
C ASN A 166 -11.49 11.82 -12.48
N ASN A 167 -12.02 11.92 -11.27
CA ASN A 167 -11.58 12.88 -10.26
C ASN A 167 -10.68 12.20 -9.20
N VAL A 168 -10.07 11.06 -9.55
CA VAL A 168 -9.24 10.26 -8.63
C VAL A 168 -7.83 10.10 -9.19
N LEU A 169 -6.85 10.29 -8.32
CA LEU A 169 -5.44 10.01 -8.57
C LEU A 169 -4.96 8.92 -7.61
N LEU A 170 -4.29 7.89 -8.13
CA LEU A 170 -3.55 6.92 -7.31
C LEU A 170 -2.07 7.33 -7.24
N VAL A 171 -1.49 7.28 -6.07
CA VAL A 171 -0.07 7.58 -5.82
C VAL A 171 0.61 6.35 -5.24
N GLY A 172 1.65 5.87 -5.91
CA GLY A 172 2.39 4.69 -5.48
C GLY A 172 3.78 4.60 -6.13
N ASP A 173 4.58 3.65 -5.71
CA ASP A 173 5.99 3.51 -6.10
C ASP A 173 6.28 2.21 -6.89
N SER A 174 5.26 1.40 -7.15
CA SER A 174 5.42 0.09 -7.76
C SER A 174 4.64 -0.07 -9.08
N ILE A 175 5.09 -1.04 -9.88
CA ILE A 175 4.36 -1.47 -11.08
C ILE A 175 2.94 -1.97 -10.75
N TYR A 176 2.70 -2.47 -9.54
CA TYR A 176 1.37 -2.92 -9.09
C TYR A 176 0.42 -1.76 -8.84
N ASP A 177 0.91 -0.60 -8.40
CA ASP A 177 0.10 0.64 -8.30
C ASP A 177 -0.29 1.12 -9.69
N VAL A 178 0.67 1.12 -10.62
CA VAL A 178 0.41 1.49 -12.02
C VAL A 178 -0.63 0.56 -12.64
N GLU A 179 -0.47 -0.76 -12.50
CA GLU A 179 -1.44 -1.75 -12.99
C GLU A 179 -2.84 -1.50 -12.40
N ALA A 180 -2.92 -1.31 -11.09
CA ALA A 180 -4.19 -1.11 -10.42
C ALA A 180 -4.93 0.15 -10.90
N ALA A 181 -4.19 1.23 -11.14
CA ALA A 181 -4.74 2.46 -11.70
C ALA A 181 -5.25 2.25 -13.14
N LEU A 182 -4.45 1.63 -14.00
CA LEU A 182 -4.80 1.38 -15.40
C LEU A 182 -6.02 0.45 -15.55
N VAL A 183 -6.08 -0.62 -14.77
CA VAL A 183 -7.24 -1.54 -14.75
C VAL A 183 -8.52 -0.80 -14.38
N ASN A 184 -8.44 0.15 -13.45
CA ASN A 184 -9.57 0.96 -13.00
C ASN A 184 -9.76 2.26 -13.80
N LYS A 185 -8.93 2.52 -14.80
CA LYS A 185 -9.01 3.70 -15.70
C LYS A 185 -8.96 5.03 -14.94
N ILE A 186 -8.10 5.10 -13.92
CA ILE A 186 -7.81 6.33 -13.18
C ILE A 186 -6.37 6.79 -13.43
N GLU A 187 -6.11 8.06 -13.16
CA GLU A 187 -4.76 8.63 -13.25
C GLU A 187 -3.85 8.04 -12.16
N VAL A 188 -2.56 7.94 -12.48
CA VAL A 188 -1.53 7.50 -11.55
C VAL A 188 -0.34 8.44 -11.54
N LEU A 189 0.14 8.77 -10.34
CA LEU A 189 1.46 9.34 -10.09
C LEU A 189 2.35 8.22 -9.56
N ALA A 190 3.32 7.79 -10.36
CA ALA A 190 4.32 6.82 -9.96
C ALA A 190 5.56 7.55 -9.44
N VAL A 191 6.00 7.25 -8.21
CA VAL A 191 7.20 7.83 -7.62
C VAL A 191 8.34 6.80 -7.58
N CYS A 192 9.56 7.22 -7.96
CA CYS A 192 10.72 6.34 -8.02
C CYS A 192 11.40 6.16 -6.64
N THR A 193 10.60 6.08 -5.60
CA THR A 193 11.06 5.96 -4.20
C THR A 193 11.10 4.52 -3.70
N GLY A 194 10.55 3.59 -4.47
CA GLY A 194 10.60 2.15 -4.22
C GLY A 194 11.72 1.44 -5.00
N LYS A 195 11.48 0.19 -5.31
CA LYS A 195 12.45 -0.66 -6.06
C LYS A 195 12.33 -0.53 -7.57
N ASN A 196 11.17 -0.13 -8.09
CA ASN A 196 10.98 -0.01 -9.52
C ASN A 196 11.64 1.26 -10.07
N THR A 197 12.33 1.10 -11.18
CA THR A 197 12.95 2.20 -11.93
C THR A 197 11.91 2.99 -12.72
N ALA A 198 12.23 4.21 -13.10
CA ALA A 198 11.38 5.02 -13.97
C ALA A 198 11.06 4.30 -15.29
N THR A 199 12.02 3.52 -15.84
CA THR A 199 11.82 2.74 -17.06
C THR A 199 10.81 1.62 -16.86
N GLU A 200 10.87 0.88 -15.73
CA GLU A 200 9.90 -0.17 -15.41
C GLU A 200 8.50 0.41 -15.22
N LEU A 201 8.38 1.50 -14.46
CA LEU A 201 7.10 2.18 -14.25
C LEU A 201 6.49 2.70 -15.57
N LYS A 202 7.33 3.26 -16.45
CA LYS A 202 6.90 3.71 -17.78
C LYS A 202 6.49 2.53 -18.67
N THR A 203 7.24 1.43 -18.65
CA THR A 203 6.92 0.21 -19.41
C THR A 203 5.60 -0.39 -18.95
N GLN A 204 5.29 -0.31 -17.64
CA GLN A 204 3.99 -0.71 -17.11
C GLN A 204 2.83 0.20 -17.57
N GLY A 205 3.12 1.42 -18.01
CA GLY A 205 2.13 2.35 -18.56
C GLY A 205 1.93 3.65 -17.77
N ALA A 206 2.76 3.93 -16.77
CA ALA A 206 2.70 5.20 -16.06
C ALA A 206 3.09 6.37 -16.97
N LEU A 207 2.27 7.42 -16.97
CA LEU A 207 2.52 8.65 -17.72
C LEU A 207 3.12 9.77 -16.84
N ASN A 208 2.76 9.79 -15.57
CA ASN A 208 3.28 10.74 -14.59
C ASN A 208 4.25 10.00 -13.68
N ILE A 209 5.54 10.26 -13.84
CA ILE A 209 6.62 9.60 -13.10
C ILE A 209 7.53 10.66 -12.52
N GLU A 210 7.73 10.62 -11.20
CA GLU A 210 8.54 11.60 -10.48
C GLU A 210 9.58 10.89 -9.59
N PRO A 211 10.74 11.49 -9.35
CA PRO A 211 11.73 10.91 -8.43
C PRO A 211 11.24 10.89 -6.99
N ASN A 212 10.46 11.89 -6.55
CA ASN A 212 9.90 12.04 -5.21
C ASN A 212 8.53 12.73 -5.29
N LEU A 213 7.81 12.72 -4.16
CA LEU A 213 6.63 13.57 -3.98
C LEU A 213 7.05 15.05 -3.91
N SER A 214 6.23 15.95 -4.45
CA SER A 214 6.33 17.39 -4.24
C SER A 214 4.96 18.04 -4.34
N THR A 215 4.76 19.18 -3.69
CA THR A 215 3.49 19.91 -3.73
C THR A 215 3.17 20.43 -5.13
N GLU A 216 4.18 20.83 -5.89
CA GLU A 216 4.05 21.39 -7.24
C GLU A 216 3.48 20.37 -8.24
N ILE A 217 3.88 19.10 -8.14
CA ILE A 217 3.35 18.07 -9.03
C ILE A 217 1.87 17.81 -8.78
N PHE A 218 1.43 17.90 -7.53
CA PHE A 218 0.00 17.74 -7.22
C PHE A 218 -0.85 18.85 -7.80
N ASP A 219 -0.41 20.09 -7.82
CA ASP A 219 -1.16 21.18 -8.45
C ASP A 219 -1.41 20.90 -9.94
N SER A 220 -0.38 20.49 -10.66
CA SER A 220 -0.50 20.11 -12.07
C SER A 220 -1.43 18.91 -12.30
N LEU A 221 -1.39 17.91 -11.41
CA LEU A 221 -2.21 16.70 -11.57
C LEU A 221 -3.67 16.93 -11.16
N LEU A 222 -3.93 17.76 -10.15
CA LEU A 222 -5.28 18.11 -9.73
C LEU A 222 -6.04 18.86 -10.83
N GLU A 223 -5.36 19.66 -11.67
CA GLU A 223 -5.97 20.29 -12.84
C GLU A 223 -6.39 19.27 -13.91
N LYS A 224 -5.70 18.14 -14.02
CA LYS A 224 -5.98 17.09 -15.00
C LYS A 224 -7.15 16.18 -14.61
N ILE A 225 -7.36 15.98 -13.31
CA ILE A 225 -8.42 15.11 -12.78
C ILE A 225 -9.66 15.92 -12.34
N GLY A 226 -9.86 17.11 -12.86
CA GLY A 226 -10.94 18.04 -12.49
C GLY A 226 -12.05 18.12 -13.52
#